data_8c291396015d35a015eab1e047dc1004
#
_entry.id   8c291396015d35a015eab1e047dc1004
#
_cell.length_a   1.000
_cell.length_b   1.000
_cell.length_c   1.000
_cell.angle_alpha   90.00
_cell.angle_beta   90.00
_cell.angle_gamma   90.00
#
_symmetry.space_group_name_H-M   'P 1'
#
loop_
_entity.id
_entity.type
_entity.pdbx_description
1 polymer ?
#
loop_
_entity_poly.entity_id
_entity_poly.type
_entity_poly.pdbx_seq_one_letter_code
_entity_poly.pdbx_strand_id
1 'polypeptide(L)'
;DIIFIPFYERRVRLRGEVKTPAVFELLPNENILSAIKYSGGYTEIAYEDAVEVIRYGTKQKEFFNLTQDGLNNFEVVGSEIITIPSILNNFKYRVKIDGAIERPGYYSMANGLDLKKVIEIAGGPKKSALNDYIVISSKPVDARRYYSSYNLDSVLAGTLKVDLREKDE
;
A
#
# COMPACT_ATOMS: atom_id res chain seq x y z
N ASP A 1 -55.12 4.52 -0.18
CA ASP A 1 -53.86 3.80 -0.31
C ASP A 1 -53.09 3.89 1.02
N ILE A 2 -52.60 2.77 1.52
CA ILE A 2 -51.81 2.69 2.76
C ILE A 2 -50.39 2.34 2.35
N ILE A 3 -49.42 3.19 2.72
CA ILE A 3 -47.99 2.92 2.55
C ILE A 3 -47.47 2.45 3.90
N PHE A 4 -47.01 1.21 3.97
CA PHE A 4 -46.37 0.64 5.13
C PHE A 4 -44.85 0.67 4.94
N ILE A 5 -44.12 1.31 5.88
CA ILE A 5 -42.67 1.33 5.90
C ILE A 5 -42.21 0.47 7.09
N PRO A 6 -41.63 -0.72 6.83
CA PRO A 6 -41.17 -1.59 7.91
C PRO A 6 -39.94 -1.02 8.61
N PHE A 7 -39.63 -1.55 9.79
CA PHE A 7 -38.37 -1.29 10.43
C PHE A 7 -37.24 -1.99 9.67
N TYR A 8 -36.02 -1.39 9.74
CA TYR A 8 -34.84 -2.02 9.19
C TYR A 8 -34.47 -3.28 9.96
N GLU A 9 -33.97 -4.29 9.27
CA GLU A 9 -33.62 -5.58 9.88
C GLU A 9 -32.11 -5.83 9.88
N ARG A 10 -31.44 -5.62 8.76
CA ARG A 10 -30.02 -6.00 8.56
C ARG A 10 -29.21 -4.82 8.07
N ARG A 11 -28.75 -3.99 9.00
CA ARG A 11 -27.91 -2.85 8.70
C ARG A 11 -26.44 -3.16 8.91
N VAL A 12 -25.61 -2.85 7.91
CA VAL A 12 -24.16 -2.90 7.99
C VAL A 12 -23.58 -1.52 7.76
N ARG A 13 -22.54 -1.18 8.51
CA ARG A 13 -21.79 0.05 8.29
C ARG A 13 -20.54 -0.26 7.49
N LEU A 14 -20.45 0.24 6.26
CA LEU A 14 -19.30 0.10 5.38
C LEU A 14 -18.43 1.37 5.43
N ARG A 15 -17.13 1.22 5.61
CA ARG A 15 -16.16 2.30 5.71
C ARG A 15 -14.78 1.89 5.16
N GLY A 16 -13.85 2.86 5.08
CA GLY A 16 -12.53 2.67 4.51
C GLY A 16 -12.54 2.86 3.00
N GLU A 17 -11.79 2.05 2.29
CA GLU A 17 -11.51 2.21 0.86
C GLU A 17 -12.65 1.70 -0.03
N VAL A 18 -13.80 2.33 0.08
CA VAL A 18 -14.96 2.18 -0.82
C VAL A 18 -15.38 3.55 -1.34
N LYS A 19 -15.98 3.61 -2.53
CA LYS A 19 -16.31 4.88 -3.19
C LYS A 19 -17.29 5.73 -2.40
N THR A 20 -18.27 5.09 -1.75
CA THR A 20 -19.28 5.79 -0.93
C THR A 20 -19.46 5.07 0.40
N PRO A 21 -18.65 5.39 1.43
CA PRO A 21 -18.85 4.87 2.77
C PRO A 21 -20.22 5.27 3.33
N ALA A 22 -21.00 4.29 3.76
CA ALA A 22 -22.36 4.53 4.27
C ALA A 22 -22.85 3.36 5.15
N VAL A 23 -24.07 3.51 5.64
CA VAL A 23 -24.83 2.41 6.24
C VAL A 23 -25.79 1.87 5.18
N PHE A 24 -25.69 0.57 4.93
CA PHE A 24 -26.54 -0.13 3.98
C PHE A 24 -27.48 -1.10 4.70
N GLU A 25 -28.68 -1.21 4.21
CA GLU A 25 -29.59 -2.27 4.60
C GLU A 25 -29.53 -3.40 3.57
N LEU A 26 -29.30 -4.61 4.03
CA LEU A 26 -29.14 -5.78 3.18
C LEU A 26 -30.37 -6.69 3.27
N LEU A 27 -30.79 -7.20 2.13
CA LEU A 27 -31.83 -8.22 2.06
C LEU A 27 -31.33 -9.57 2.61
N PRO A 28 -32.22 -10.51 2.99
CA PRO A 28 -31.81 -11.79 3.59
C PRO A 28 -30.81 -12.62 2.77
N ASN A 29 -30.81 -12.49 1.45
CA ASN A 29 -29.94 -13.21 0.52
C ASN A 29 -28.71 -12.40 0.07
N GLU A 30 -28.51 -11.22 0.64
CA GLU A 30 -27.36 -10.37 0.33
C GLU A 30 -26.24 -10.52 1.35
N ASN A 31 -25.03 -10.28 0.90
CA ASN A 31 -23.79 -10.42 1.66
C ASN A 31 -22.96 -9.12 1.65
N ILE A 32 -21.75 -9.18 2.19
CA ILE A 32 -20.84 -8.02 2.24
C ILE A 32 -20.52 -7.47 0.83
N LEU A 33 -20.38 -8.34 -0.18
CA LEU A 33 -20.14 -7.89 -1.55
C LEU A 33 -21.29 -7.08 -2.13
N SER A 34 -22.54 -7.37 -1.72
CA SER A 34 -23.68 -6.54 -2.09
C SER A 34 -23.57 -5.14 -1.52
N ALA A 35 -23.17 -4.99 -0.25
CA ALA A 35 -22.90 -3.68 0.36
C ALA A 35 -21.78 -2.92 -0.36
N ILE A 36 -20.70 -3.60 -0.70
CA ILE A 36 -19.59 -3.01 -1.46
C ILE A 36 -20.07 -2.56 -2.85
N LYS A 37 -20.89 -3.35 -3.52
CA LYS A 37 -21.48 -2.96 -4.80
C LYS A 37 -22.38 -1.74 -4.68
N TYR A 38 -23.19 -1.64 -3.64
CA TYR A 38 -24.06 -0.48 -3.36
C TYR A 38 -23.27 0.78 -3.04
N SER A 39 -22.08 0.65 -2.46
CA SER A 39 -21.15 1.77 -2.24
C SER A 39 -20.46 2.25 -3.52
N GLY A 40 -20.73 1.63 -4.67
CA GLY A 40 -20.08 1.92 -5.95
C GLY A 40 -18.78 1.13 -6.17
N GLY A 41 -18.44 0.19 -5.27
CA GLY A 41 -17.24 -0.63 -5.33
C GLY A 41 -16.07 -0.06 -4.54
N TYR A 42 -14.94 -0.68 -4.68
CA TYR A 42 -13.67 -0.32 -4.05
C TYR A 42 -13.06 0.96 -4.64
N THR A 43 -12.22 1.65 -3.86
CA THR A 43 -11.30 2.66 -4.38
C THR A 43 -10.09 2.00 -5.03
N GLU A 44 -9.28 2.79 -5.76
CA GLU A 44 -8.06 2.30 -6.45
C GLU A 44 -6.97 1.85 -5.48
N ILE A 45 -7.02 2.27 -4.23
CA ILE A 45 -6.05 1.93 -3.19
C ILE A 45 -6.60 0.95 -2.16
N ALA A 46 -7.75 0.32 -2.42
CA ALA A 46 -8.32 -0.68 -1.54
C ALA A 46 -7.46 -1.95 -1.48
N TYR A 47 -7.28 -2.48 -0.27
CA TYR A 47 -6.68 -3.80 -0.07
C TYR A 47 -7.78 -4.82 0.20
N GLU A 48 -8.12 -5.58 -0.82
CA GLU A 48 -9.31 -6.43 -0.85
C GLU A 48 -9.14 -7.77 -0.10
N ASP A 49 -7.89 -8.20 0.16
CA ASP A 49 -7.60 -9.51 0.75
C ASP A 49 -7.58 -9.54 2.28
N ALA A 50 -7.93 -8.44 2.94
CA ALA A 50 -7.96 -8.36 4.40
C ALA A 50 -9.07 -7.43 4.90
N VAL A 51 -10.30 -7.71 4.49
CA VAL A 51 -11.47 -6.93 4.94
C VAL A 51 -11.74 -7.22 6.42
N GLU A 52 -11.76 -6.15 7.21
CA GLU A 52 -12.01 -6.23 8.64
C GLU A 52 -13.52 -6.14 8.93
N VAL A 53 -14.02 -7.08 9.72
CA VAL A 53 -15.41 -7.08 10.16
C VAL A 53 -15.47 -7.12 11.68
N ILE A 54 -16.15 -6.15 12.26
CA ILE A 54 -16.49 -6.12 13.68
C ILE A 54 -17.98 -6.35 13.82
N ARG A 55 -18.34 -7.41 14.54
CA ARG A 55 -19.72 -7.73 14.90
C ARG A 55 -19.95 -7.43 16.39
N TYR A 56 -21.06 -6.81 16.70
CA TYR A 56 -21.48 -6.58 18.09
C TYR A 56 -22.34 -7.75 18.53
N GLY A 57 -21.74 -8.67 19.29
CA GLY A 57 -22.47 -9.74 19.96
C GLY A 57 -23.11 -9.26 21.26
N THR A 58 -23.88 -10.14 21.92
CA THR A 58 -24.61 -9.80 23.15
C THR A 58 -23.71 -9.54 24.36
N LYS A 59 -22.52 -10.11 24.42
CA LYS A 59 -21.59 -10.00 25.55
C LYS A 59 -20.24 -9.37 25.16
N GLN A 60 -19.82 -9.51 23.91
CA GLN A 60 -18.51 -9.05 23.44
C GLN A 60 -18.57 -8.74 21.94
N LYS A 61 -17.55 -8.02 21.48
CA LYS A 61 -17.33 -7.80 20.06
C LYS A 61 -16.54 -8.97 19.49
N GLU A 62 -16.92 -9.38 18.29
CA GLU A 62 -16.19 -10.37 17.49
C GLU A 62 -15.46 -9.65 16.36
N PHE A 63 -14.25 -10.09 16.07
CA PHE A 63 -13.41 -9.54 15.01
C PHE A 63 -13.05 -10.62 14.00
N PHE A 64 -13.20 -10.30 12.73
CA PHE A 64 -12.90 -11.19 11.61
C PHE A 64 -12.04 -10.45 10.60
N ASN A 65 -11.07 -11.16 10.02
CA ASN A 65 -10.38 -10.77 8.81
C ASN A 65 -10.83 -11.70 7.69
N LEU A 66 -11.42 -11.13 6.65
CA LEU A 66 -11.97 -11.88 5.54
C LEU A 66 -11.18 -11.62 4.26
N THR A 67 -10.86 -12.69 3.56
CA THR A 67 -10.39 -12.65 2.18
C THR A 67 -11.58 -12.51 1.22
N GLN A 68 -11.33 -12.28 -0.07
CA GLN A 68 -12.39 -12.20 -1.10
C GLN A 68 -13.32 -13.41 -1.08
N ASP A 69 -12.78 -14.62 -0.94
CA ASP A 69 -13.60 -15.83 -0.83
C ASP A 69 -14.44 -15.85 0.46
N GLY A 70 -13.87 -15.35 1.55
CA GLY A 70 -14.57 -15.23 2.84
C GLY A 70 -15.75 -14.28 2.80
N LEU A 71 -15.69 -13.21 2.01
CA LEU A 71 -16.79 -12.23 1.88
C LEU A 71 -18.06 -12.83 1.29
N ASN A 72 -17.92 -13.80 0.38
CA ASN A 72 -19.06 -14.49 -0.23
C ASN A 72 -19.84 -15.33 0.78
N ASN A 73 -19.14 -15.96 1.70
CA ASN A 73 -19.68 -16.95 2.62
C ASN A 73 -19.98 -16.40 4.02
N PHE A 74 -19.62 -15.15 4.29
CA PHE A 74 -19.82 -14.54 5.59
C PHE A 74 -21.32 -14.21 5.81
N GLU A 75 -21.89 -14.80 6.84
CA GLU A 75 -23.26 -14.53 7.22
C GLU A 75 -23.39 -13.18 7.93
N VAL A 76 -24.11 -12.26 7.32
CA VAL A 76 -24.39 -10.93 7.87
C VAL A 76 -25.63 -11.00 8.76
N VAL A 77 -25.53 -10.56 10.00
CA VAL A 77 -26.65 -10.53 10.97
C VAL A 77 -27.23 -9.12 11.19
N GLY A 78 -26.56 -8.06 10.68
CA GLY A 78 -27.09 -6.70 10.69
C GLY A 78 -26.56 -5.80 11.80
N SER A 79 -25.43 -6.13 12.39
CA SER A 79 -24.73 -5.28 13.40
C SER A 79 -23.25 -5.09 13.09
N GLU A 80 -22.87 -5.36 11.87
CA GLU A 80 -21.46 -5.35 11.47
C GLU A 80 -20.96 -3.97 11.09
N ILE A 81 -19.73 -3.69 11.48
CA ILE A 81 -18.91 -2.64 10.91
C ILE A 81 -17.87 -3.31 10.02
N ILE A 82 -17.92 -3.01 8.74
CA ILE A 82 -17.06 -3.56 7.71
C ILE A 82 -16.09 -2.45 7.32
N THR A 83 -14.78 -2.71 7.45
CA THR A 83 -13.73 -1.77 7.08
C THR A 83 -12.88 -2.35 5.97
N ILE A 84 -12.80 -1.64 4.86
CA ILE A 84 -11.90 -1.97 3.75
C ILE A 84 -10.59 -1.22 4.00
N PRO A 85 -9.47 -1.89 4.29
CA PRO A 85 -8.19 -1.22 4.49
C PRO A 85 -7.61 -0.73 3.16
N SER A 86 -6.68 0.20 3.24
CA SER A 86 -5.89 0.61 2.08
C SER A 86 -4.69 -0.30 1.88
N ILE A 87 -4.20 -0.40 0.63
CA ILE A 87 -2.88 -0.94 0.35
C ILE A 87 -1.82 -0.17 1.16
N LEU A 88 -0.73 -0.84 1.51
CA LEU A 88 0.37 -0.19 2.22
C LEU A 88 0.90 0.97 1.38
N ASN A 89 1.05 2.13 1.98
CA ASN A 89 1.71 3.28 1.37
C ASN A 89 3.23 3.03 1.29
N ASN A 90 3.58 2.01 0.53
CA ASN A 90 4.94 1.54 0.38
C ASN A 90 5.20 1.28 -1.10
N PHE A 91 6.20 1.94 -1.63
CA PHE A 91 6.59 1.73 -3.02
C PHE A 91 7.56 0.55 -3.11
N LYS A 92 7.24 -0.45 -3.90
CA LYS A 92 8.18 -1.50 -4.30
C LYS A 92 9.11 -0.97 -5.40
N TYR A 93 10.32 -1.49 -5.45
CA TYR A 93 11.29 -1.20 -6.52
C TYR A 93 11.62 0.29 -6.66
N ARG A 94 11.83 0.99 -5.55
CA ARG A 94 12.18 2.40 -5.54
C ARG A 94 13.46 2.64 -4.75
N VAL A 95 14.37 3.41 -5.36
CA VAL A 95 15.55 4.01 -4.69
C VAL A 95 15.45 5.53 -4.75
N LYS A 96 15.98 6.21 -3.76
CA LYS A 96 16.12 7.65 -3.74
C LYS A 96 17.57 8.00 -4.05
N ILE A 97 17.76 8.99 -4.93
CA ILE A 97 19.09 9.61 -5.16
C ILE A 97 18.99 11.07 -4.73
N ASP A 98 19.98 11.53 -3.96
CA ASP A 98 20.01 12.89 -3.44
C ASP A 98 21.46 13.44 -3.45
N GLY A 99 21.62 14.74 -3.19
CA GLY A 99 22.91 15.40 -3.13
C GLY A 99 23.34 16.06 -4.44
N ALA A 100 24.65 16.00 -4.74
CA ALA A 100 25.25 16.69 -5.89
C ALA A 100 25.05 15.91 -7.19
N ILE A 101 23.83 15.64 -7.56
CA ILE A 101 23.38 14.98 -8.79
C ILE A 101 22.53 15.95 -9.61
N GLU A 102 22.51 15.83 -10.94
CA GLU A 102 21.77 16.77 -11.79
C GLU A 102 20.25 16.71 -11.55
N ARG A 103 19.69 15.53 -11.37
CA ARG A 103 18.26 15.31 -11.12
C ARG A 103 18.06 14.44 -9.89
N PRO A 104 18.08 15.01 -8.68
CA PRO A 104 17.74 14.29 -7.46
C PRO A 104 16.28 13.84 -7.47
N GLY A 105 15.96 12.71 -6.86
CA GLY A 105 14.62 12.19 -6.82
C GLY A 105 14.54 10.69 -6.64
N TYR A 106 13.37 10.14 -6.96
CA TYR A 106 13.12 8.72 -6.88
C TYR A 106 13.24 8.05 -8.25
N TYR A 107 13.86 6.88 -8.26
CA TYR A 107 14.09 6.08 -9.47
C TYR A 107 13.58 4.67 -9.27
N SER A 108 13.01 4.08 -10.34
CA SER A 108 12.54 2.71 -10.32
C SER A 108 13.69 1.74 -10.43
N MET A 109 13.68 0.71 -9.60
CA MET A 109 14.61 -0.43 -9.68
C MET A 109 14.10 -1.59 -10.56
N ALA A 110 12.97 -1.42 -11.22
CA ALA A 110 12.48 -2.42 -12.16
C ALA A 110 13.58 -2.71 -13.20
N ASN A 111 13.89 -3.98 -13.43
CA ASN A 111 14.91 -4.47 -14.39
C ASN A 111 16.37 -4.49 -13.91
N GLY A 112 16.61 -4.60 -12.61
CA GLY A 112 17.97 -4.84 -12.09
C GLY A 112 18.95 -3.70 -12.39
N LEU A 113 18.51 -2.47 -12.11
CA LEU A 113 19.38 -1.29 -12.21
C LEU A 113 20.48 -1.36 -11.15
N ASP A 114 21.73 -1.22 -11.59
CA ASP A 114 22.88 -1.00 -10.73
C ASP A 114 23.06 0.50 -10.43
N LEU A 115 23.91 0.82 -9.46
CA LEU A 115 24.18 2.19 -9.04
C LEU A 115 24.64 3.08 -10.20
N LYS A 116 25.49 2.58 -11.10
CA LYS A 116 25.97 3.32 -12.27
C LYS A 116 24.83 3.76 -13.16
N LYS A 117 23.92 2.86 -13.51
CA LYS A 117 22.77 3.18 -14.39
C LYS A 117 21.83 4.18 -13.75
N VAL A 118 21.57 4.08 -12.44
CA VAL A 118 20.74 5.06 -11.73
C VAL A 118 21.37 6.46 -11.80
N ILE A 119 22.68 6.58 -11.58
CA ILE A 119 23.40 7.85 -11.71
C ILE A 119 23.32 8.39 -13.15
N GLU A 120 23.50 7.56 -14.15
CA GLU A 120 23.38 7.94 -15.57
C GLU A 120 21.97 8.47 -15.90
N ILE A 121 20.92 7.78 -15.47
CA ILE A 121 19.51 8.22 -15.64
C ILE A 121 19.26 9.55 -14.91
N ALA A 122 19.87 9.72 -13.74
CA ALA A 122 19.79 10.97 -12.97
C ALA A 122 20.58 12.14 -13.60
N GLY A 123 21.24 11.93 -14.75
CA GLY A 123 21.97 12.95 -15.48
C GLY A 123 23.40 13.11 -15.07
N GLY A 124 23.91 12.24 -14.21
CA GLY A 124 25.28 12.28 -13.71
C GLY A 124 25.49 13.23 -12.53
N PRO A 125 26.70 13.21 -11.95
CA PRO A 125 27.06 14.12 -10.87
C PRO A 125 27.23 15.55 -11.39
N LYS A 126 26.87 16.53 -10.55
CA LYS A 126 27.13 17.95 -10.82
C LYS A 126 28.62 18.23 -10.82
N LYS A 127 29.05 19.30 -11.51
CA LYS A 127 30.45 19.76 -11.50
C LYS A 127 31.00 20.08 -10.09
N SER A 128 30.09 20.36 -9.15
CA SER A 128 30.40 20.62 -7.74
C SER A 128 30.42 19.35 -6.88
N ALA A 129 30.19 18.19 -7.45
CA ALA A 129 30.23 16.95 -6.71
C ALA A 129 31.67 16.63 -6.29
N LEU A 130 31.83 16.15 -5.07
CA LEU A 130 33.09 15.55 -4.63
C LEU A 130 33.15 14.14 -5.25
N ASN A 131 34.16 13.90 -6.09
CA ASN A 131 34.28 12.63 -6.82
C ASN A 131 34.76 11.46 -5.96
N ASP A 132 35.01 11.71 -4.67
CA ASP A 132 35.70 10.73 -3.83
C ASP A 132 34.81 9.59 -3.36
N TYR A 133 33.53 9.85 -3.10
CA TYR A 133 32.66 8.79 -2.57
C TYR A 133 31.17 9.02 -2.80
N ILE A 134 30.43 7.91 -2.86
CA ILE A 134 28.98 7.83 -2.77
C ILE A 134 28.64 7.11 -1.46
N VAL A 135 27.64 7.57 -0.75
CA VAL A 135 27.13 6.88 0.44
C VAL A 135 25.77 6.29 0.11
N ILE A 136 25.62 4.99 0.29
CA ILE A 136 24.33 4.31 0.23
C ILE A 136 23.84 4.08 1.65
N SER A 137 22.66 4.58 1.93
CA SER A 137 21.93 4.37 3.18
C SER A 137 20.88 3.29 2.98
N SER A 138 21.06 2.15 3.60
CA SER A 138 20.15 1.02 3.51
C SER A 138 19.43 0.78 4.84
N LYS A 139 18.11 0.62 4.79
CA LYS A 139 17.29 0.29 5.95
C LYS A 139 16.47 -0.97 5.68
N PRO A 140 16.97 -2.17 6.03
CA PRO A 140 16.17 -3.40 6.00
C PRO A 140 14.91 -3.30 6.86
N VAL A 141 13.90 -4.13 6.57
CA VAL A 141 12.56 -4.04 7.19
C VAL A 141 12.60 -4.10 8.72
N ASP A 142 13.49 -4.94 9.29
CA ASP A 142 13.57 -5.16 10.74
C ASP A 142 14.96 -4.86 11.33
N ALA A 143 15.77 -4.03 10.67
CA ALA A 143 17.13 -3.77 11.10
C ALA A 143 17.45 -2.27 11.21
N ARG A 144 18.58 -1.99 11.87
CA ARG A 144 19.11 -0.63 11.93
C ARG A 144 19.60 -0.19 10.56
N ARG A 145 19.46 1.09 10.27
CA ARG A 145 20.03 1.73 9.08
C ARG A 145 21.55 1.55 9.12
N TYR A 146 22.13 1.11 8.01
CA TYR A 146 23.57 1.05 7.83
C TYR A 146 23.97 1.85 6.60
N TYR A 147 25.24 2.23 6.56
CA TYR A 147 25.80 3.06 5.51
C TYR A 147 26.98 2.33 4.86
N SER A 148 27.03 2.35 3.55
CA SER A 148 28.15 1.85 2.76
C SER A 148 28.68 2.96 1.87
N SER A 149 29.97 3.14 1.79
CA SER A 149 30.60 4.15 0.94
C SER A 149 31.33 3.50 -0.23
N TYR A 150 31.27 4.13 -1.38
CA TYR A 150 31.87 3.66 -2.63
C TYR A 150 32.56 4.82 -3.35
N ASN A 151 33.65 4.52 -4.03
CA ASN A 151 34.32 5.53 -4.85
C ASN A 151 33.53 5.82 -6.13
N LEU A 152 33.16 7.08 -6.35
CA LEU A 152 32.32 7.52 -7.46
C LEU A 152 32.96 7.22 -8.82
N ASP A 153 34.23 7.54 -8.98
CA ASP A 153 34.94 7.32 -10.26
C ASP A 153 34.99 5.83 -10.63
N SER A 154 35.19 4.96 -9.65
CA SER A 154 35.19 3.50 -9.86
C SER A 154 33.81 2.97 -10.29
N VAL A 155 32.76 3.53 -9.73
CA VAL A 155 31.37 3.19 -10.11
C VAL A 155 31.09 3.68 -11.53
N LEU A 156 31.41 4.93 -11.86
CA LEU A 156 31.19 5.51 -13.19
C LEU A 156 32.02 4.82 -14.26
N ALA A 157 33.28 4.48 -13.97
CA ALA A 157 34.14 3.71 -14.87
C ALA A 157 33.63 2.27 -15.09
N GLY A 158 32.72 1.78 -14.21
CA GLY A 158 32.21 0.40 -14.28
C GLY A 158 33.21 -0.65 -13.73
N THR A 159 34.29 -0.21 -13.08
CA THR A 159 35.24 -1.11 -12.41
C THR A 159 34.68 -1.65 -11.08
N LEU A 160 33.74 -0.94 -10.51
CA LEU A 160 33.00 -1.35 -9.30
C LEU A 160 31.51 -1.44 -9.59
N LYS A 161 30.98 -2.65 -9.58
CA LYS A 161 29.54 -2.89 -9.70
C LYS A 161 28.90 -2.93 -8.32
N VAL A 162 27.87 -2.12 -8.11
CA VAL A 162 27.13 -2.05 -6.86
C VAL A 162 25.65 -2.28 -7.17
N ASP A 163 25.15 -3.42 -6.71
CA ASP A 163 23.74 -3.77 -6.84
C ASP A 163 22.94 -3.04 -5.74
N LEU A 164 21.94 -2.29 -6.15
CA LEU A 164 21.05 -1.57 -5.25
C LEU A 164 19.99 -2.49 -4.68
N ARG A 165 19.55 -2.17 -3.47
CA ARG A 165 18.43 -2.84 -2.80
C ARG A 165 17.23 -1.92 -2.73
N GLU A 166 16.07 -2.50 -2.60
CA GLU A 166 14.84 -1.76 -2.38
C GLU A 166 14.97 -0.87 -1.12
N LYS A 167 14.60 0.41 -1.25
CA LYS A 167 14.71 1.46 -0.22
C LYS A 167 16.12 1.96 0.10
N ASP A 168 17.09 1.71 -0.74
CA ASP A 168 18.39 2.39 -0.66
C ASP A 168 18.23 3.89 -0.99
N GLU A 169 19.00 4.71 -0.30
CA GLU A 169 19.10 6.17 -0.48
C GLU A 169 20.57 6.57 -0.68
#